data_3511e2aec4495d45382ce42456f56172
#
_entry.id   3511e2aec4495d45382ce42456f56172
#
_cell.length_a   1.000
_cell.length_b   1.000
_cell.length_c   1.000
_cell.angle_alpha   90.00
_cell.angle_beta   90.00
_cell.angle_gamma   90.00
#
_symmetry.space_group_name_H-M   'P 1'
#
loop_
_entity.id
_entity.type
_entity.pdbx_description
1 polymer ?
#
loop_
_entity_poly.entity_id
_entity_poly.type
_entity_poly.pdbx_seq_one_letter_code
_entity_poly.pdbx_strand_id
1 'polypeptide(L)'
;INHPTEMLQLGQEVEVMVLDFNDKKERISLGMKQLKPHPWKDIAERYPEGAIVKGKVVSITDYGAFVELDSGVEGLIHVSEMSWTQHGKHPSKILSVGQEVEAVVLKVEEEAERISLGMKQLESDPWDSIETELPPGARVVGEIRNIASFGAFVEIKEGVDGLIHVSDMSWTKKITHPNEMVKKGDKVECVVLAVDKEKRRISLSMKHLTEDPWDSIETTFPVDSEVKGKIVRMLDRGVVVELNDGIE
;
A
#
# COMPACT_ATOMS: atom_id res chain seq x y z
N ILE A 1 -18.38 29.19 9.77
CA ILE A 1 -19.38 29.81 10.69
C ILE A 1 -20.71 29.78 9.97
N ASN A 2 -21.68 29.06 10.50
CA ASN A 2 -23.00 28.92 9.88
C ASN A 2 -23.93 30.08 10.30
N HIS A 3 -23.74 30.62 11.49
CA HIS A 3 -24.54 31.74 11.96
C HIS A 3 -23.70 32.70 12.82
N PRO A 4 -23.93 34.06 12.71
CA PRO A 4 -23.17 35.06 13.49
C PRO A 4 -23.24 34.90 15.00
N THR A 5 -24.31 34.30 15.53
CA THR A 5 -24.48 34.06 16.98
C THR A 5 -23.51 33.05 17.56
N GLU A 6 -22.80 32.29 16.72
CA GLU A 6 -21.72 31.37 17.16
C GLU A 6 -20.49 32.13 17.69
N MET A 7 -20.30 33.37 17.19
CA MET A 7 -19.12 34.19 17.56
C MET A 7 -19.45 35.49 18.27
N LEU A 8 -20.67 36.00 18.14
CA LEU A 8 -21.04 37.33 18.60
C LEU A 8 -22.35 37.31 19.39
N GLN A 9 -22.39 38.13 20.44
CA GLN A 9 -23.58 38.33 21.26
C GLN A 9 -24.08 39.77 21.16
N LEU A 10 -25.39 39.95 21.32
CA LEU A 10 -25.99 41.29 21.34
C LEU A 10 -25.43 42.10 22.52
N GLY A 11 -24.96 43.33 22.22
CA GLY A 11 -24.35 44.21 23.24
C GLY A 11 -22.84 44.00 23.47
N GLN A 12 -22.21 43.07 22.74
CA GLN A 12 -20.78 42.86 22.81
C GLN A 12 -20.04 43.97 22.05
N GLU A 13 -19.02 44.55 22.69
CA GLU A 13 -18.07 45.44 22.01
C GLU A 13 -17.09 44.62 21.18
N VAL A 14 -16.93 45.01 19.91
CA VAL A 14 -16.04 44.31 18.96
C VAL A 14 -15.21 45.32 18.18
N GLU A 15 -13.96 44.99 17.94
CA GLU A 15 -13.11 45.71 17.01
C GLU A 15 -13.38 45.24 15.60
N VAL A 16 -13.51 46.20 14.65
CA VAL A 16 -13.81 45.91 13.25
C VAL A 16 -13.01 46.83 12.33
N MET A 17 -12.67 46.33 11.15
CA MET A 17 -12.09 47.14 10.07
C MET A 17 -13.17 47.60 9.12
N VAL A 18 -13.14 48.86 8.74
CA VAL A 18 -14.03 49.41 7.71
C VAL A 18 -13.54 48.98 6.35
N LEU A 19 -14.40 48.29 5.59
CA LEU A 19 -14.08 47.72 4.28
C LEU A 19 -14.55 48.61 3.12
N ASP A 20 -15.74 49.17 3.22
CA ASP A 20 -16.34 49.96 2.16
C ASP A 20 -17.43 50.88 2.70
N PHE A 21 -17.64 52.00 1.99
CA PHE A 21 -18.69 52.97 2.24
C PHE A 21 -19.67 52.99 1.08
N ASN A 22 -20.95 52.89 1.37
CA ASN A 22 -21.99 53.05 0.37
C ASN A 22 -22.86 54.26 0.71
N ASP A 23 -22.49 55.42 0.18
CA ASP A 23 -23.19 56.72 0.42
C ASP A 23 -24.65 56.68 0.00
N LYS A 24 -24.99 55.95 -1.07
CA LYS A 24 -26.38 55.89 -1.57
C LYS A 24 -27.31 55.11 -0.66
N LYS A 25 -26.78 54.18 0.13
CA LYS A 25 -27.53 53.29 1.05
C LYS A 25 -27.26 53.61 2.51
N GLU A 26 -26.43 54.60 2.80
CA GLU A 26 -26.00 55.00 4.15
C GLU A 26 -25.51 53.76 4.96
N ARG A 27 -24.69 52.91 4.34
CA ARG A 27 -24.17 51.67 4.93
C ARG A 27 -22.68 51.62 4.88
N ILE A 28 -22.11 51.15 5.98
CA ILE A 28 -20.69 50.85 6.12
C ILE A 28 -20.51 49.32 6.19
N SER A 29 -19.67 48.78 5.33
CA SER A 29 -19.26 47.37 5.38
C SER A 29 -18.10 47.22 6.34
N LEU A 30 -18.24 46.32 7.32
CA LEU A 30 -17.28 46.09 8.36
C LEU A 30 -16.79 44.64 8.31
N GLY A 31 -15.52 44.41 8.62
CA GLY A 31 -14.91 43.07 8.67
C GLY A 31 -14.11 42.87 9.96
N MET A 32 -14.22 41.70 10.56
CA MET A 32 -13.44 41.29 11.72
C MET A 32 -12.23 40.45 11.33
N LYS A 33 -12.35 39.66 10.25
CA LYS A 33 -11.27 38.74 9.84
C LYS A 33 -9.98 39.46 9.44
N GLN A 34 -10.09 40.71 8.99
CA GLN A 34 -8.94 41.51 8.57
C GLN A 34 -8.11 42.05 9.73
N LEU A 35 -8.61 41.97 10.96
CA LEU A 35 -7.88 42.36 12.18
C LEU A 35 -6.81 41.29 12.57
N LYS A 36 -7.03 40.08 12.15
CA LYS A 36 -6.06 38.99 12.34
C LYS A 36 -5.27 38.78 11.05
N PRO A 37 -3.98 38.49 11.13
CA PRO A 37 -3.24 38.07 9.94
C PRO A 37 -3.92 36.83 9.33
N HIS A 38 -3.91 36.76 8.01
CA HIS A 38 -4.51 35.63 7.29
C HIS A 38 -3.82 34.34 7.76
N PRO A 39 -4.55 33.28 8.15
CA PRO A 39 -3.92 32.06 8.68
C PRO A 39 -2.89 31.43 7.71
N TRP A 40 -3.08 31.66 6.42
CA TRP A 40 -2.19 31.16 5.36
C TRP A 40 -1.04 32.09 5.01
N LYS A 41 -0.98 33.29 5.61
CA LYS A 41 0.17 34.16 5.44
C LYS A 41 1.38 33.55 6.18
N ASP A 42 2.51 33.50 5.47
CA ASP A 42 3.77 32.96 5.97
C ASP A 42 3.67 31.46 6.36
N ILE A 43 2.69 30.72 5.74
CA ILE A 43 2.42 29.33 6.07
C ILE A 43 3.60 28.41 5.70
N ALA A 44 4.29 28.70 4.60
CA ALA A 44 5.45 27.93 4.17
C ALA A 44 6.65 28.08 5.13
N GLU A 45 6.76 29.23 5.83
CA GLU A 45 7.78 29.41 6.87
C GLU A 45 7.43 28.65 8.15
N ARG A 46 6.13 28.57 8.49
CA ARG A 46 5.64 27.86 9.68
C ARG A 46 5.66 26.35 9.50
N TYR A 47 5.36 25.89 8.30
CA TYR A 47 5.28 24.47 7.94
C TYR A 47 6.13 24.19 6.69
N PRO A 48 7.47 24.24 6.82
CA PRO A 48 8.36 23.97 5.70
C PRO A 48 8.20 22.52 5.22
N GLU A 49 8.42 22.31 3.93
CA GLU A 49 8.43 20.97 3.34
C GLU A 49 9.44 20.07 4.06
N GLY A 50 9.03 18.85 4.38
CA GLY A 50 9.80 17.88 5.17
C GLY A 50 9.63 18.02 6.69
N ALA A 51 8.93 19.05 7.21
CA ALA A 51 8.67 19.18 8.63
C ALA A 51 7.66 18.14 9.11
N ILE A 52 7.90 17.61 10.32
CA ILE A 52 6.94 16.73 11.01
C ILE A 52 5.97 17.62 11.78
N VAL A 53 4.70 17.43 11.54
CA VAL A 53 3.60 18.19 12.15
C VAL A 53 2.62 17.24 12.83
N LYS A 54 1.99 17.75 13.89
CA LYS A 54 0.89 17.07 14.58
C LYS A 54 -0.41 17.79 14.26
N GLY A 55 -1.45 17.04 14.01
CA GLY A 55 -2.75 17.60 13.76
C GLY A 55 -3.86 16.64 14.12
N LYS A 56 -5.09 17.14 14.08
CA LYS A 56 -6.28 16.37 14.40
C LYS A 56 -7.09 16.10 13.15
N VAL A 57 -7.48 14.86 12.94
CA VAL A 57 -8.35 14.47 11.81
C VAL A 57 -9.74 15.09 12.00
N VAL A 58 -10.14 15.98 11.12
CA VAL A 58 -11.44 16.67 11.15
C VAL A 58 -12.45 16.04 10.21
N SER A 59 -12.00 15.49 9.08
CA SER A 59 -12.87 14.87 8.09
C SER A 59 -12.15 13.75 7.33
N ILE A 60 -12.90 12.74 6.92
CA ILE A 60 -12.40 11.62 6.11
C ILE A 60 -13.27 11.48 4.87
N THR A 61 -12.63 11.42 3.72
CA THR A 61 -13.24 11.23 2.39
C THR A 61 -12.69 9.95 1.74
N ASP A 62 -13.24 9.57 0.58
CA ASP A 62 -12.79 8.40 -0.18
C ASP A 62 -11.34 8.51 -0.67
N TYR A 63 -10.86 9.74 -0.92
CA TYR A 63 -9.52 10.01 -1.44
C TYR A 63 -8.50 10.40 -0.38
N GLY A 64 -8.92 10.67 0.88
CA GLY A 64 -7.99 11.05 1.93
C GLY A 64 -8.64 11.54 3.22
N ALA A 65 -7.81 12.04 4.14
CA ALA A 65 -8.23 12.62 5.40
C ALA A 65 -7.76 14.07 5.50
N PHE A 66 -8.63 14.94 5.99
CA PHE A 66 -8.31 16.32 6.33
C PHE A 66 -7.87 16.39 7.79
N VAL A 67 -6.73 17.03 8.01
CA VAL A 67 -6.10 17.17 9.30
C VAL A 67 -5.94 18.64 9.62
N GLU A 68 -6.55 19.11 10.70
CA GLU A 68 -6.36 20.45 11.22
C GLU A 68 -5.01 20.51 11.95
N LEU A 69 -4.12 21.36 11.47
CA LEU A 69 -2.81 21.62 12.07
C LEU A 69 -2.89 22.78 13.08
N ASP A 70 -3.60 23.82 12.68
CA ASP A 70 -3.82 25.02 13.47
C ASP A 70 -5.21 25.58 13.15
N SER A 71 -5.74 26.44 13.99
CA SER A 71 -7.07 27.03 13.78
C SER A 71 -7.19 27.69 12.39
N GLY A 72 -7.96 27.06 11.51
CA GLY A 72 -8.18 27.51 10.13
C GLY A 72 -7.11 27.08 9.11
N VAL A 73 -6.20 26.18 9.49
CA VAL A 73 -5.21 25.60 8.60
C VAL A 73 -5.42 24.09 8.55
N GLU A 74 -5.89 23.59 7.42
CA GLU A 74 -6.12 22.18 7.19
C GLU A 74 -5.14 21.62 6.15
N GLY A 75 -4.58 20.46 6.41
CA GLY A 75 -3.80 19.69 5.46
C GLY A 75 -4.57 18.46 4.99
N LEU A 76 -4.26 17.98 3.79
CA LEU A 76 -4.82 16.76 3.22
C LEU A 76 -3.76 15.64 3.24
N ILE A 77 -4.08 14.53 3.85
CA ILE A 77 -3.35 13.27 3.69
C ILE A 77 -4.09 12.45 2.63
N HIS A 78 -3.53 12.35 1.44
CA HIS A 78 -4.11 11.51 0.38
C HIS A 78 -3.99 10.04 0.76
N VAL A 79 -4.92 9.19 0.29
CA VAL A 79 -4.94 7.75 0.60
C VAL A 79 -3.62 7.03 0.25
N SER A 80 -2.93 7.45 -0.81
CA SER A 80 -1.61 6.92 -1.20
C SER A 80 -0.46 7.33 -0.27
N GLU A 81 -0.68 8.35 0.56
CA GLU A 81 0.32 8.90 1.48
C GLU A 81 0.08 8.47 2.94
N MET A 82 -0.95 7.64 3.21
CA MET A 82 -1.30 7.18 4.55
C MET A 82 -0.43 6.03 5.04
N SER A 83 -0.14 5.04 4.19
CA SER A 83 0.63 3.86 4.58
C SER A 83 1.32 3.23 3.38
N TRP A 84 2.50 2.63 3.61
CA TRP A 84 3.21 1.80 2.65
C TRP A 84 2.55 0.46 2.41
N THR A 85 1.86 -0.08 3.43
CA THR A 85 1.41 -1.48 3.47
C THR A 85 -0.08 -1.66 3.18
N GLN A 86 -0.89 -0.63 3.39
CA GLN A 86 -2.36 -0.71 3.31
C GLN A 86 -2.94 -0.08 2.05
N HIS A 87 -2.31 -0.34 0.89
CA HIS A 87 -2.79 0.18 -0.38
C HIS A 87 -4.24 -0.26 -0.68
N GLY A 88 -5.06 0.70 -1.12
CA GLY A 88 -6.45 0.44 -1.55
C GLY A 88 -7.46 0.24 -0.42
N LYS A 89 -7.07 0.37 0.84
CA LYS A 89 -8.04 0.44 1.95
C LYS A 89 -8.64 1.84 2.01
N HIS A 90 -9.94 1.90 2.33
CA HIS A 90 -10.61 3.18 2.56
C HIS A 90 -9.99 3.91 3.75
N PRO A 91 -9.76 5.23 3.67
CA PRO A 91 -9.11 6.01 4.72
C PRO A 91 -9.71 5.83 6.13
N SER A 92 -11.01 5.61 6.23
CA SER A 92 -11.70 5.36 7.52
C SER A 92 -11.30 4.05 8.22
N LYS A 93 -10.60 3.14 7.53
CA LYS A 93 -10.04 1.93 8.15
C LYS A 93 -8.66 2.15 8.76
N ILE A 94 -8.01 3.25 8.39
CA ILE A 94 -6.67 3.61 8.84
C ILE A 94 -6.75 4.70 9.91
N LEU A 95 -7.63 5.69 9.71
CA LEU A 95 -7.80 6.85 10.57
C LEU A 95 -9.24 7.02 11.04
N SER A 96 -9.40 7.67 12.19
CA SER A 96 -10.71 8.02 12.75
C SER A 96 -10.84 9.53 12.92
N VAL A 97 -12.02 10.07 12.69
CA VAL A 97 -12.30 11.50 12.95
C VAL A 97 -12.08 11.80 14.44
N GLY A 98 -11.36 12.87 14.71
CA GLY A 98 -10.98 13.28 16.07
C GLY A 98 -9.65 12.70 16.55
N GLN A 99 -9.02 11.80 15.79
CA GLN A 99 -7.72 11.22 16.12
C GLN A 99 -6.60 12.24 15.89
N GLU A 100 -5.65 12.31 16.82
CA GLU A 100 -4.40 13.04 16.63
C GLU A 100 -3.43 12.17 15.79
N VAL A 101 -2.83 12.79 14.79
CA VAL A 101 -1.90 12.13 13.88
C VAL A 101 -0.64 12.98 13.69
N GLU A 102 0.48 12.31 13.51
CA GLU A 102 1.72 12.91 13.04
C GLU A 102 1.83 12.72 11.53
N ALA A 103 2.26 13.74 10.83
CA ALA A 103 2.45 13.70 9.39
C ALA A 103 3.64 14.56 8.96
N VAL A 104 4.21 14.27 7.81
CA VAL A 104 5.26 15.07 7.19
C VAL A 104 4.63 15.99 6.16
N VAL A 105 5.03 17.25 6.14
CA VAL A 105 4.63 18.22 5.12
C VAL A 105 5.31 17.87 3.81
N LEU A 106 4.52 17.51 2.79
CA LEU A 106 5.02 17.15 1.46
C LEU A 106 5.10 18.36 0.56
N LYS A 107 4.06 19.20 0.58
CA LYS A 107 3.96 20.40 -0.25
C LYS A 107 3.04 21.42 0.39
N VAL A 108 3.40 22.71 0.24
CA VAL A 108 2.59 23.84 0.67
C VAL A 108 2.20 24.68 -0.54
N GLU A 109 0.92 24.94 -0.73
CA GLU A 109 0.37 25.79 -1.80
C GLU A 109 -0.40 26.93 -1.15
N GLU A 110 0.27 28.05 -0.88
CA GLU A 110 -0.30 29.20 -0.18
C GLU A 110 -1.49 29.81 -0.94
N GLU A 111 -1.37 29.95 -2.27
CA GLU A 111 -2.43 30.53 -3.12
C GLU A 111 -3.68 29.65 -3.16
N ALA A 112 -3.53 28.35 -3.08
CA ALA A 112 -4.61 27.38 -3.09
C ALA A 112 -5.13 27.06 -1.68
N GLU A 113 -4.52 27.62 -0.64
CA GLU A 113 -4.82 27.31 0.76
C GLU A 113 -4.81 25.80 1.04
N ARG A 114 -3.75 25.11 0.60
CA ARG A 114 -3.62 23.66 0.71
C ARG A 114 -2.24 23.25 1.22
N ILE A 115 -2.22 22.30 2.15
CA ILE A 115 -1.03 21.59 2.59
C ILE A 115 -1.22 20.12 2.29
N SER A 116 -0.30 19.53 1.54
CA SER A 116 -0.24 18.10 1.32
C SER A 116 0.61 17.45 2.42
N LEU A 117 0.04 16.48 3.09
CA LEU A 117 0.64 15.76 4.20
C LEU A 117 0.83 14.28 3.85
N GLY A 118 1.85 13.65 4.44
CA GLY A 118 2.07 12.23 4.32
C GLY A 118 2.42 11.60 5.67
N MET A 119 1.88 10.42 5.93
CA MET A 119 2.19 9.64 7.13
C MET A 119 3.21 8.55 6.84
N LYS A 120 3.18 7.98 5.64
CA LYS A 120 4.08 6.88 5.25
C LYS A 120 5.56 7.23 5.34
N GLN A 121 5.91 8.53 5.21
CA GLN A 121 7.29 9.00 5.32
C GLN A 121 7.85 8.96 6.75
N LEU A 122 6.97 8.81 7.76
CA LEU A 122 7.38 8.59 9.15
C LEU A 122 7.88 7.17 9.40
N GLU A 123 7.45 6.24 8.57
CA GLU A 123 7.87 4.84 8.60
C GLU A 123 8.89 4.58 7.48
N SER A 124 9.86 3.73 7.75
CA SER A 124 10.78 3.26 6.69
C SER A 124 10.00 2.47 5.64
N ASP A 125 10.29 2.71 4.36
CA ASP A 125 9.70 1.91 3.28
C ASP A 125 10.16 0.44 3.46
N PRO A 126 9.23 -0.52 3.62
CA PRO A 126 9.59 -1.93 3.74
C PRO A 126 10.46 -2.44 2.58
N TRP A 127 10.35 -1.78 1.41
CA TRP A 127 11.12 -2.15 0.22
C TRP A 127 12.57 -1.66 0.24
N ASP A 128 12.95 -0.76 1.16
CA ASP A 128 14.32 -0.28 1.26
C ASP A 128 15.29 -1.35 1.79
N SER A 129 14.83 -2.16 2.73
CA SER A 129 15.61 -3.24 3.34
C SER A 129 15.37 -4.61 2.70
N ILE A 130 14.39 -4.73 1.79
CA ILE A 130 13.90 -6.03 1.30
C ILE A 130 14.98 -6.88 0.62
N GLU A 131 15.85 -6.27 -0.17
CA GLU A 131 16.95 -6.99 -0.84
C GLU A 131 17.97 -7.58 0.14
N THR A 132 18.16 -6.87 1.27
CA THR A 132 19.07 -7.33 2.33
C THR A 132 18.42 -8.43 3.18
N GLU A 133 17.11 -8.27 3.46
CA GLU A 133 16.35 -9.22 4.28
C GLU A 133 16.01 -10.51 3.52
N LEU A 134 15.72 -10.39 2.22
CA LEU A 134 15.26 -11.48 1.36
C LEU A 134 16.13 -11.60 0.10
N PRO A 135 17.41 -11.95 0.24
CA PRO A 135 18.28 -12.15 -0.91
C PRO A 135 17.79 -13.31 -1.78
N PRO A 136 18.09 -13.31 -3.08
CA PRO A 136 17.83 -14.45 -3.94
C PRO A 136 18.37 -15.75 -3.34
N GLY A 137 17.55 -16.82 -3.33
CA GLY A 137 17.85 -18.09 -2.67
C GLY A 137 17.36 -18.17 -1.21
N ALA A 138 16.91 -17.09 -0.58
CA ALA A 138 16.35 -17.13 0.76
C ALA A 138 15.03 -17.92 0.79
N ARG A 139 14.83 -18.72 1.85
CA ARG A 139 13.56 -19.40 2.12
C ARG A 139 12.67 -18.49 2.93
N VAL A 140 11.42 -18.37 2.50
CA VAL A 140 10.40 -17.52 3.12
C VAL A 140 9.09 -18.28 3.27
N VAL A 141 8.33 -17.93 4.29
CA VAL A 141 6.98 -18.44 4.51
C VAL A 141 6.02 -17.27 4.34
N GLY A 142 5.03 -17.42 3.51
CA GLY A 142 4.01 -16.41 3.30
C GLY A 142 2.61 -16.99 3.20
N GLU A 143 1.62 -16.12 3.25
CA GLU A 143 0.20 -16.48 3.14
C GLU A 143 -0.34 -16.12 1.75
N ILE A 144 -1.06 -17.02 1.12
CA ILE A 144 -1.71 -16.79 -0.17
C ILE A 144 -2.83 -15.76 -0.01
N ARG A 145 -2.62 -14.57 -0.54
CA ARG A 145 -3.60 -13.47 -0.50
C ARG A 145 -4.58 -13.51 -1.66
N ASN A 146 -4.08 -13.81 -2.84
CA ASN A 146 -4.88 -13.84 -4.05
C ASN A 146 -4.31 -14.85 -5.06
N ILE A 147 -5.19 -15.36 -5.93
CA ILE A 147 -4.83 -16.33 -6.95
C ILE A 147 -5.33 -15.80 -8.29
N ALA A 148 -4.43 -15.72 -9.27
CA ALA A 148 -4.71 -15.37 -10.66
C ALA A 148 -4.45 -16.60 -11.55
N SER A 149 -4.89 -16.56 -12.80
CA SER A 149 -4.68 -17.67 -13.75
C SER A 149 -3.21 -17.99 -14.01
N PHE A 150 -2.33 -17.00 -13.90
CA PHE A 150 -0.89 -17.14 -14.17
C PHE A 150 -0.04 -17.39 -12.93
N GLY A 151 -0.60 -17.30 -11.71
CA GLY A 151 0.17 -17.47 -10.48
C GLY A 151 -0.59 -17.12 -9.22
N ALA A 152 0.09 -17.28 -8.07
CA ALA A 152 -0.44 -16.96 -6.75
C ALA A 152 0.34 -15.79 -6.11
N PHE A 153 -0.38 -14.86 -5.54
CA PHE A 153 0.19 -13.76 -4.76
C PHE A 153 0.31 -14.18 -3.30
N VAL A 154 1.52 -14.08 -2.78
CA VAL A 154 1.89 -14.49 -1.42
C VAL A 154 2.35 -13.28 -0.65
N GLU A 155 1.69 -12.97 0.45
CA GLU A 155 2.17 -11.96 1.39
C GLU A 155 3.27 -12.58 2.27
N ILE A 156 4.49 -12.07 2.13
CA ILE A 156 5.65 -12.51 2.90
C ILE A 156 5.72 -11.71 4.20
N LYS A 157 5.51 -10.41 4.09
CA LYS A 157 5.53 -9.43 5.17
C LYS A 157 4.43 -8.42 4.92
N GLU A 158 3.95 -7.72 5.93
CA GLU A 158 2.89 -6.73 5.77
C GLU A 158 3.28 -5.69 4.69
N GLY A 159 2.49 -5.64 3.59
CA GLY A 159 2.72 -4.77 2.44
C GLY A 159 3.79 -5.22 1.44
N VAL A 160 4.34 -6.42 1.63
CA VAL A 160 5.31 -7.02 0.70
C VAL A 160 4.75 -8.30 0.13
N ASP A 161 4.29 -8.21 -1.12
CA ASP A 161 3.72 -9.33 -1.85
C ASP A 161 4.73 -9.93 -2.83
N GLY A 162 4.85 -11.24 -2.81
CA GLY A 162 5.57 -12.02 -3.81
C GLY A 162 4.61 -12.70 -4.78
N LEU A 163 5.10 -13.04 -5.96
CA LEU A 163 4.38 -13.78 -6.98
C LEU A 163 5.05 -15.15 -7.21
N ILE A 164 4.28 -16.21 -7.07
CA ILE A 164 4.66 -17.55 -7.53
C ILE A 164 3.99 -17.75 -8.89
N HIS A 165 4.76 -17.78 -9.95
CA HIS A 165 4.23 -18.09 -11.28
C HIS A 165 3.83 -19.58 -11.34
N VAL A 166 2.83 -19.93 -12.17
CA VAL A 166 2.36 -21.31 -12.32
C VAL A 166 3.49 -22.30 -12.67
N SER A 167 4.47 -21.87 -13.46
CA SER A 167 5.66 -22.67 -13.84
C SER A 167 6.65 -22.90 -12.68
N ASP A 168 6.52 -22.14 -11.58
CA ASP A 168 7.41 -22.20 -10.42
C ASP A 168 6.77 -22.90 -9.21
N MET A 169 5.59 -23.51 -9.43
CA MET A 169 4.87 -24.25 -8.40
C MET A 169 5.32 -25.71 -8.28
N SER A 170 5.62 -26.38 -9.41
CA SER A 170 6.04 -27.78 -9.41
C SER A 170 7.02 -28.07 -10.54
N TRP A 171 7.97 -29.01 -10.30
CA TRP A 171 8.86 -29.57 -11.30
C TRP A 171 8.17 -30.59 -12.20
N THR A 172 7.31 -31.40 -11.60
CA THR A 172 6.82 -32.64 -12.23
C THR A 172 5.40 -32.52 -12.73
N LYS A 173 4.55 -31.72 -12.09
CA LYS A 173 3.15 -31.55 -12.46
C LYS A 173 2.96 -30.33 -13.37
N LYS A 174 2.38 -30.55 -14.54
CA LYS A 174 1.92 -29.47 -15.42
C LYS A 174 0.67 -28.84 -14.81
N ILE A 175 0.86 -27.77 -14.04
CA ILE A 175 -0.23 -27.05 -13.39
C ILE A 175 -0.84 -26.10 -14.41
N THR A 176 -2.15 -26.22 -14.61
CA THR A 176 -2.89 -25.34 -15.52
C THR A 176 -3.41 -24.10 -14.77
N HIS A 177 -3.76 -24.29 -13.50
CA HIS A 177 -4.25 -23.20 -12.65
C HIS A 177 -3.73 -23.36 -11.22
N PRO A 178 -3.23 -22.28 -10.58
CA PRO A 178 -2.66 -22.33 -9.22
C PRO A 178 -3.58 -22.94 -8.16
N ASN A 179 -4.90 -22.82 -8.31
CA ASN A 179 -5.89 -23.41 -7.39
C ASN A 179 -5.81 -24.94 -7.27
N GLU A 180 -5.09 -25.60 -8.17
CA GLU A 180 -4.87 -27.05 -8.12
C GLU A 180 -3.91 -27.44 -6.98
N MET A 181 -3.03 -26.50 -6.57
CA MET A 181 -2.03 -26.74 -5.53
C MET A 181 -2.25 -25.92 -4.27
N VAL A 182 -2.73 -24.69 -4.38
CA VAL A 182 -2.82 -23.73 -3.26
C VAL A 182 -4.17 -23.08 -3.21
N LYS A 183 -4.58 -22.69 -2.00
CA LYS A 183 -5.85 -21.96 -1.77
C LYS A 183 -5.55 -20.63 -1.09
N LYS A 184 -6.46 -19.69 -1.25
CA LYS A 184 -6.39 -18.41 -0.54
C LYS A 184 -6.42 -18.65 0.97
N GLY A 185 -5.46 -18.06 1.68
CA GLY A 185 -5.26 -18.22 3.13
C GLY A 185 -4.29 -19.34 3.51
N ASP A 186 -3.81 -20.14 2.55
CA ASP A 186 -2.80 -21.17 2.83
C ASP A 186 -1.45 -20.51 3.13
N LYS A 187 -0.74 -21.05 4.12
CA LYS A 187 0.66 -20.71 4.37
C LYS A 187 1.55 -21.61 3.55
N VAL A 188 2.38 -21.01 2.72
CA VAL A 188 3.29 -21.72 1.83
C VAL A 188 4.73 -21.30 2.09
N GLU A 189 5.63 -22.27 2.03
CA GLU A 189 7.06 -22.03 2.01
C GLU A 189 7.52 -21.85 0.56
N CYS A 190 8.40 -20.89 0.32
CA CYS A 190 8.90 -20.55 -1.01
C CYS A 190 10.35 -20.12 -0.95
N VAL A 191 11.02 -20.17 -2.10
CA VAL A 191 12.36 -19.62 -2.30
C VAL A 191 12.26 -18.34 -3.10
N VAL A 192 12.99 -17.30 -2.69
CA VAL A 192 13.10 -16.05 -3.42
C VAL A 192 13.96 -16.25 -4.66
N LEU A 193 13.42 -16.01 -5.85
CA LEU A 193 14.16 -16.07 -7.10
C LEU A 193 14.81 -14.74 -7.46
N ALA A 194 14.04 -13.67 -7.37
CA ALA A 194 14.46 -12.32 -7.68
C ALA A 194 13.63 -11.29 -6.92
N VAL A 195 14.26 -10.17 -6.60
CA VAL A 195 13.61 -9.01 -5.99
C VAL A 195 13.73 -7.83 -6.97
N ASP A 196 12.59 -7.24 -7.33
CA ASP A 196 12.52 -6.04 -8.15
C ASP A 196 11.95 -4.89 -7.29
N LYS A 197 12.85 -4.10 -6.72
CA LYS A 197 12.52 -2.98 -5.84
C LYS A 197 11.76 -1.87 -6.58
N GLU A 198 12.12 -1.60 -7.83
CA GLU A 198 11.48 -0.53 -8.61
C GLU A 198 10.01 -0.86 -8.93
N LYS A 199 9.73 -2.12 -9.27
CA LYS A 199 8.38 -2.59 -9.55
C LYS A 199 7.65 -3.10 -8.32
N ARG A 200 8.31 -3.10 -7.15
CA ARG A 200 7.79 -3.66 -5.89
C ARG A 200 7.23 -5.07 -6.09
N ARG A 201 8.07 -5.97 -6.63
CA ARG A 201 7.72 -7.36 -6.90
C ARG A 201 8.83 -8.30 -6.45
N ILE A 202 8.43 -9.40 -5.84
CA ILE A 202 9.31 -10.51 -5.50
C ILE A 202 8.85 -11.72 -6.28
N SER A 203 9.74 -12.33 -7.04
CA SER A 203 9.49 -13.60 -7.70
C SER A 203 9.83 -14.72 -6.74
N LEU A 204 8.87 -15.60 -6.53
CA LEU A 204 8.94 -16.73 -5.62
C LEU A 204 8.80 -18.05 -6.36
N SER A 205 9.37 -19.10 -5.80
CA SER A 205 9.25 -20.45 -6.32
C SER A 205 9.01 -21.45 -5.20
N MET A 206 8.08 -22.35 -5.39
CA MET A 206 7.86 -23.51 -4.53
C MET A 206 8.70 -24.69 -4.99
N LYS A 207 8.91 -24.85 -6.30
CA LYS A 207 9.67 -25.97 -6.86
C LYS A 207 11.12 -26.00 -6.40
N HIS A 208 11.76 -24.83 -6.19
CA HIS A 208 13.14 -24.73 -5.72
C HIS A 208 13.33 -25.05 -4.22
N LEU A 209 12.27 -25.41 -3.50
CA LEU A 209 12.38 -25.98 -2.15
C LEU A 209 12.94 -27.41 -2.18
N THR A 210 12.69 -28.11 -3.27
CA THR A 210 13.20 -29.45 -3.54
C THR A 210 14.21 -29.41 -4.69
N GLU A 211 15.15 -30.33 -4.68
CA GLU A 211 16.07 -30.50 -5.81
C GLU A 211 15.27 -30.85 -7.07
N ASP A 212 15.78 -30.43 -8.23
CA ASP A 212 15.17 -30.80 -9.52
C ASP A 212 15.32 -32.31 -9.71
N PRO A 213 14.21 -33.06 -9.80
CA PRO A 213 14.29 -34.52 -10.02
C PRO A 213 15.00 -34.88 -11.33
N TRP A 214 15.03 -33.96 -12.29
CA TRP A 214 15.67 -34.17 -13.59
C TRP A 214 17.19 -34.10 -13.53
N ASP A 215 17.79 -33.40 -12.55
CA ASP A 215 19.23 -33.35 -12.36
C ASP A 215 19.81 -34.74 -11.94
N SER A 216 19.00 -35.53 -11.26
CA SER A 216 19.38 -36.89 -10.81
C SER A 216 18.73 -38.01 -11.61
N ILE A 217 18.01 -37.68 -12.71
CA ILE A 217 17.19 -38.64 -13.46
C ILE A 217 18.03 -39.77 -14.02
N GLU A 218 19.20 -39.48 -14.60
CA GLU A 218 20.10 -40.45 -15.19
C GLU A 218 20.70 -41.40 -14.14
N THR A 219 20.86 -40.93 -12.91
CA THR A 219 21.36 -41.74 -11.79
C THR A 219 20.24 -42.58 -11.17
N THR A 220 19.03 -42.03 -11.11
CA THR A 220 17.87 -42.69 -10.51
C THR A 220 17.26 -43.73 -11.46
N PHE A 221 17.27 -43.44 -12.75
CA PHE A 221 16.74 -44.29 -13.82
C PHE A 221 17.76 -44.45 -14.95
N PRO A 222 18.83 -45.20 -14.73
CA PRO A 222 19.85 -45.43 -15.78
C PRO A 222 19.26 -46.15 -16.97
N VAL A 223 19.81 -45.87 -18.15
CA VAL A 223 19.41 -46.52 -19.41
C VAL A 223 19.48 -48.04 -19.22
N ASP A 224 18.49 -48.75 -19.77
CA ASP A 224 18.31 -50.22 -19.65
C ASP A 224 17.90 -50.70 -18.24
N SER A 225 17.55 -49.84 -17.31
CA SER A 225 17.00 -50.25 -16.00
C SER A 225 15.53 -50.66 -16.09
N GLU A 226 15.14 -51.66 -15.30
CA GLU A 226 13.74 -52.06 -15.14
C GLU A 226 13.06 -51.13 -14.12
N VAL A 227 11.99 -50.45 -14.53
CA VAL A 227 11.23 -49.52 -13.68
C VAL A 227 9.75 -49.95 -13.59
N LYS A 228 9.16 -49.64 -12.44
CA LYS A 228 7.72 -49.81 -12.23
C LYS A 228 7.06 -48.43 -12.26
N GLY A 229 6.00 -48.30 -13.04
CA GLY A 229 5.25 -47.04 -13.12
C GLY A 229 3.77 -47.30 -13.29
N LYS A 230 2.98 -46.25 -13.09
CA LYS A 230 1.52 -46.24 -13.25
C LYS A 230 1.16 -45.53 -14.55
N ILE A 231 0.33 -46.20 -15.39
CA ILE A 231 -0.18 -45.56 -16.60
C ILE A 231 -1.13 -44.45 -16.18
N VAL A 232 -0.81 -43.20 -16.53
CA VAL A 232 -1.64 -42.02 -16.25
C VAL A 232 -2.38 -41.53 -17.43
N ARG A 233 -1.89 -41.79 -18.66
CA ARG A 233 -2.54 -41.35 -19.89
C ARG A 233 -2.24 -42.28 -21.06
N MET A 234 -3.22 -42.51 -21.90
CA MET A 234 -3.06 -43.22 -23.16
C MET A 234 -3.11 -42.22 -24.32
N LEU A 235 -2.18 -42.32 -25.22
CA LEU A 235 -2.09 -41.57 -26.46
C LEU A 235 -2.29 -42.53 -27.65
N ASP A 236 -2.58 -42.00 -28.84
CA ASP A 236 -2.82 -42.80 -30.05
C ASP A 236 -1.64 -43.70 -30.46
N ARG A 237 -0.42 -43.34 -30.06
CA ARG A 237 0.83 -44.03 -30.41
C ARG A 237 1.68 -44.43 -29.22
N GLY A 238 1.16 -44.37 -28.01
CA GLY A 238 1.91 -44.71 -26.81
C GLY A 238 1.12 -44.50 -25.54
N VAL A 239 1.80 -44.75 -24.40
CA VAL A 239 1.25 -44.55 -23.08
C VAL A 239 2.20 -43.66 -22.27
N VAL A 240 1.66 -42.80 -21.46
CA VAL A 240 2.43 -42.01 -20.47
C VAL A 240 2.37 -42.75 -19.17
N VAL A 241 3.53 -43.04 -18.63
CA VAL A 241 3.70 -43.79 -17.40
C VAL A 241 4.36 -42.89 -16.36
N GLU A 242 3.69 -42.68 -15.24
CA GLU A 242 4.23 -42.01 -14.07
C GLU A 242 5.13 -42.99 -13.30
N LEU A 243 6.41 -42.66 -13.13
CA LEU A 243 7.39 -43.49 -12.43
C LEU A 243 7.30 -43.23 -10.92
N ASN A 244 7.99 -42.20 -10.43
CA ASN A 244 7.93 -41.76 -9.04
C ASN A 244 7.69 -40.26 -8.98
N ASP A 245 6.96 -39.79 -7.96
CA ASP A 245 6.77 -38.39 -7.63
C ASP A 245 6.41 -37.46 -8.80
N GLY A 246 5.63 -37.97 -9.77
CA GLY A 246 5.13 -37.20 -10.90
C GLY A 246 6.09 -37.07 -12.08
N ILE A 247 7.13 -37.88 -12.14
CA ILE A 247 8.00 -38.06 -13.34
C ILE A 247 7.24 -38.93 -14.34
N GLU A 248 6.90 -38.35 -15.50
CA GLU A 248 6.16 -39.00 -16.59
C GLU A 248 7.08 -39.38 -17.75
#